data_38819e30c7012887e04322ea012c125b
#
_entry.id   38819e30c7012887e04322ea012c125b
#
_cell.length_a   1.000
_cell.length_b   1.000
_cell.length_c   1.000
_cell.angle_alpha   90.00
_cell.angle_beta   90.00
_cell.angle_gamma   90.00
#
_symmetry.space_group_name_H-M   'P 1'
#
loop_
_entity.id
_entity.type
_entity.pdbx_description
1 polymer ?
#
loop_
_entity_poly.entity_id
_entity_poly.type
_entity_poly.pdbx_seq_one_letter_code
_entity_poly.pdbx_strand_id
1 'polypeptide(L)'
;MASCNNSTLAVYNPSPKNPWDISKIKFIYRRLAFGINLEKSKTKLSLSPSELIDQIIDNAKNLPLTTAPEWGYWNNSQINQSGKNQSYYKNIWQRQAFSNFLNDGFRERITLFWSNHFVTEYYDYNRAPYLFQYHIKLQKHSLGNFKEFVSEIGLEPAMLLYLNGYSNRKQAPNENYARELYELFTLGEGNGYQSNDITETARALTGYNKYSDGNGSAIIFNSNTFDNGDKTIFGKTGNWGYQDVIDILFNEKKDLIAKFICQKLYKYFISPKVENEIVNQLAATFVSNDFNLIPVYKLLFKSEHFFDINSSNVLIKSPIDTFVFLQNDFEFDFPETFQSNYHNYIKNKCVEMGQEIFKPVDVAGWQENHDWISTGTLPMRWEFLEYIIRRHWAKNKEQFRIFIIELVGNDEKNPSTIVHKMKDYMFCKFDMKSEEMLDAVNVFKGDTPENYYEDGTWTLSFESVPNQVFNLMLFFINLPEYQLK
;
A
#
# COMPACT_ATOMS: atom_id res chain seq x y z
N MET A 1 12.23 -8.26 -18.97
CA MET A 1 12.17 -8.57 -17.54
C MET A 1 12.66 -9.99 -17.34
N ALA A 2 13.71 -10.15 -16.53
CA ALA A 2 14.19 -11.49 -16.17
C ALA A 2 13.08 -12.23 -15.41
N SER A 3 12.96 -13.52 -15.58
CA SER A 3 12.03 -14.36 -14.82
C SER A 3 12.70 -14.77 -13.50
N CYS A 4 11.98 -14.70 -12.38
CA CYS A 4 12.43 -15.22 -11.09
C CYS A 4 12.48 -16.76 -11.03
N ASN A 5 12.76 -17.43 -12.14
CA ASN A 5 12.45 -18.84 -12.39
C ASN A 5 13.22 -19.87 -11.53
N ASN A 6 14.10 -19.45 -10.62
CA ASN A 6 14.93 -20.38 -9.85
C ASN A 6 14.83 -20.21 -8.32
N SER A 7 14.07 -19.26 -7.82
CA SER A 7 13.90 -19.04 -6.38
C SER A 7 12.63 -19.72 -5.86
N THR A 8 12.67 -20.18 -4.61
CA THR A 8 11.61 -20.96 -3.98
C THR A 8 10.99 -20.21 -2.80
N LEU A 9 9.97 -20.79 -2.17
CA LEU A 9 9.44 -20.33 -0.88
C LEU A 9 10.27 -20.82 0.33
N ALA A 10 11.43 -21.44 0.12
CA ALA A 10 12.38 -21.70 1.20
C ALA A 10 12.81 -20.39 1.87
N VAL A 11 13.12 -20.50 3.17
CA VAL A 11 13.54 -19.33 3.95
C VAL A 11 14.84 -18.75 3.39
N TYR A 12 14.86 -17.45 3.13
CA TYR A 12 16.05 -16.74 2.68
C TYR A 12 17.15 -16.77 3.77
N ASN A 13 18.29 -17.30 3.38
CA ASN A 13 19.51 -17.30 4.18
C ASN A 13 20.57 -16.44 3.50
N PRO A 14 21.12 -15.42 4.18
CA PRO A 14 22.14 -14.55 3.62
C PRO A 14 23.39 -15.32 3.19
N SER A 15 24.00 -14.88 2.10
CA SER A 15 25.24 -15.44 1.57
C SER A 15 26.16 -14.34 1.05
N PRO A 16 27.47 -14.60 0.79
CA PRO A 16 28.36 -13.59 0.21
C PRO A 16 27.87 -13.02 -1.13
N LYS A 17 27.12 -13.82 -1.91
CA LYS A 17 26.53 -13.37 -3.19
C LYS A 17 25.22 -12.60 -3.02
N ASN A 18 24.53 -12.81 -1.91
CA ASN A 18 23.26 -12.15 -1.57
C ASN A 18 23.29 -11.78 -0.07
N PRO A 19 24.05 -10.75 0.32
CA PRO A 19 24.30 -10.43 1.72
C PRO A 19 23.10 -9.75 2.38
N TRP A 20 23.07 -9.83 3.72
CA TRP A 20 22.18 -9.06 4.55
C TRP A 20 22.80 -7.68 4.83
N ASP A 21 22.25 -6.64 4.25
CA ASP A 21 22.77 -5.28 4.31
C ASP A 21 21.65 -4.23 4.34
N ILE A 22 22.01 -2.95 4.45
CA ILE A 22 21.07 -1.82 4.48
C ILE A 22 20.16 -1.82 3.23
N SER A 23 20.68 -2.20 2.05
CA SER A 23 19.86 -2.24 0.82
C SER A 23 18.73 -3.26 0.93
N LYS A 24 18.98 -4.42 1.54
CA LYS A 24 17.94 -5.44 1.80
C LYS A 24 16.91 -4.96 2.82
N ILE A 25 17.34 -4.28 3.87
CA ILE A 25 16.42 -3.68 4.84
C ILE A 25 15.54 -2.63 4.17
N LYS A 26 16.13 -1.73 3.38
CA LYS A 26 15.36 -0.72 2.63
C LYS A 26 14.40 -1.36 1.64
N PHE A 27 14.82 -2.42 0.93
CA PHE A 27 13.94 -3.19 0.06
C PHE A 27 12.71 -3.72 0.81
N ILE A 28 12.89 -4.35 1.98
CA ILE A 28 11.78 -4.82 2.82
C ILE A 28 10.84 -3.67 3.16
N TYR A 29 11.36 -2.56 3.67
CA TYR A 29 10.53 -1.44 4.12
C TYR A 29 9.85 -0.71 2.96
N ARG A 30 10.41 -0.70 1.76
CA ARG A 30 9.74 -0.18 0.56
C ARG A 30 8.62 -1.08 0.07
N ARG A 31 8.76 -2.40 0.24
CA ARG A 31 7.72 -3.38 -0.13
C ARG A 31 6.63 -3.50 0.93
N LEU A 32 7.01 -3.65 2.19
CA LEU A 32 6.09 -3.97 3.29
C LEU A 32 5.65 -2.76 4.11
N ALA A 33 6.29 -1.60 3.92
CA ALA A 33 5.94 -0.36 4.59
C ALA A 33 6.01 0.82 3.60
N PHE A 34 6.45 1.99 4.05
CA PHE A 34 6.58 3.18 3.23
C PHE A 34 7.97 3.82 3.35
N GLY A 35 9.02 2.98 3.35
CA GLY A 35 10.40 3.43 3.49
C GLY A 35 10.91 3.37 4.94
N ILE A 36 12.21 3.65 5.11
CA ILE A 36 12.89 3.69 6.40
C ILE A 36 14.17 4.53 6.28
N ASN A 37 14.47 5.38 7.28
CA ASN A 37 15.68 6.19 7.28
C ASN A 37 16.94 5.38 7.58
N LEU A 38 18.10 6.01 7.39
CA LEU A 38 19.41 5.36 7.53
C LEU A 38 19.68 4.87 8.95
N GLU A 39 19.41 5.69 9.96
CA GLU A 39 19.65 5.36 11.37
C GLU A 39 18.84 4.13 11.78
N LYS A 40 17.53 4.15 11.55
CA LYS A 40 16.64 3.01 11.82
C LYS A 40 17.05 1.77 11.02
N SER A 41 17.49 1.92 9.76
CA SER A 41 17.99 0.80 8.95
C SER A 41 19.21 0.12 9.59
N LYS A 42 20.16 0.91 10.10
CA LYS A 42 21.35 0.38 10.79
C LYS A 42 20.97 -0.46 12.02
N THR A 43 19.96 -0.04 12.80
CA THR A 43 19.52 -0.81 13.97
C THR A 43 18.91 -2.17 13.61
N LYS A 44 18.35 -2.33 12.40
CA LYS A 44 17.73 -3.58 11.94
C LYS A 44 18.74 -4.61 11.43
N LEU A 45 19.99 -4.23 11.19
CA LEU A 45 21.06 -5.17 10.78
C LEU A 45 21.38 -6.23 11.83
N SER A 46 21.06 -5.99 13.10
CA SER A 46 21.26 -6.96 14.18
C SER A 46 20.27 -8.12 14.16
N LEU A 47 19.15 -7.99 13.42
CA LEU A 47 18.14 -9.03 13.26
C LEU A 47 18.48 -9.88 12.02
N SER A 48 18.14 -11.16 12.08
CA SER A 48 18.08 -11.97 10.86
C SER A 48 16.91 -11.51 9.94
N PRO A 49 16.94 -11.84 8.65
CA PRO A 49 15.84 -11.53 7.73
C PRO A 49 14.48 -12.02 8.24
N SER A 50 14.44 -13.26 8.73
CA SER A 50 13.20 -13.87 9.25
C SER A 50 12.68 -13.17 10.51
N GLU A 51 13.56 -12.82 11.45
CA GLU A 51 13.21 -12.07 12.66
C GLU A 51 12.66 -10.68 12.32
N LEU A 52 13.28 -9.98 11.36
CA LEU A 52 12.78 -8.67 10.93
C LEU A 52 11.38 -8.77 10.32
N ILE A 53 11.13 -9.75 9.46
CA ILE A 53 9.78 -9.97 8.87
C ILE A 53 8.76 -10.31 9.97
N ASP A 54 9.11 -11.19 10.92
CA ASP A 54 8.22 -11.47 12.06
C ASP A 54 7.92 -10.20 12.85
N GLN A 55 8.95 -9.41 13.18
CA GLN A 55 8.78 -8.15 13.91
C GLN A 55 7.85 -7.17 13.17
N ILE A 56 8.00 -7.04 11.86
CA ILE A 56 7.15 -6.15 11.03
C ILE A 56 5.69 -6.60 11.08
N ILE A 57 5.43 -7.90 10.90
CA ILE A 57 4.07 -8.44 10.87
C ILE A 57 3.44 -8.41 12.27
N ASP A 58 4.18 -8.82 13.30
CA ASP A 58 3.67 -8.89 14.67
C ASP A 58 3.43 -7.48 15.25
N ASN A 59 4.30 -6.50 14.93
CA ASN A 59 4.07 -5.10 15.28
C ASN A 59 2.79 -4.57 14.61
N ALA A 60 2.59 -4.85 13.32
CA ALA A 60 1.38 -4.41 12.61
C ALA A 60 0.11 -5.05 13.18
N LYS A 61 0.17 -6.34 13.56
CA LYS A 61 -0.94 -7.06 14.19
C LYS A 61 -1.32 -6.48 15.56
N ASN A 62 -0.30 -6.12 16.36
CA ASN A 62 -0.49 -5.63 17.71
C ASN A 62 -0.73 -4.11 17.79
N LEU A 63 -0.55 -3.38 16.69
CA LEU A 63 -0.78 -1.96 16.63
C LEU A 63 -2.28 -1.66 16.84
N PRO A 64 -2.66 -0.82 17.81
CA PRO A 64 -4.05 -0.44 18.02
C PRO A 64 -4.67 0.14 16.74
N LEU A 65 -5.95 -0.09 16.54
CA LEU A 65 -6.70 0.56 15.45
C LEU A 65 -6.58 2.09 15.59
N THR A 66 -6.61 2.79 14.47
CA THR A 66 -6.58 4.26 14.49
C THR A 66 -7.74 4.78 15.34
N THR A 67 -7.43 5.65 16.30
CA THR A 67 -8.41 6.19 17.25
C THR A 67 -9.59 6.83 16.53
N ALA A 68 -10.79 6.48 16.95
CA ALA A 68 -12.00 7.06 16.41
C ALA A 68 -12.04 8.58 16.67
N PRO A 69 -12.24 9.39 15.63
CA PRO A 69 -12.53 10.80 15.84
C PRO A 69 -13.92 10.95 16.47
N GLU A 70 -14.16 12.07 17.14
CA GLU A 70 -15.45 12.36 17.79
C GLU A 70 -16.65 12.11 16.86
N TRP A 71 -16.51 12.50 15.61
CA TRP A 71 -17.55 12.37 14.57
C TRP A 71 -17.63 10.96 13.94
N GLY A 72 -16.74 10.03 14.29
CA GLY A 72 -16.60 8.73 13.62
C GLY A 72 -17.88 7.87 13.63
N TYR A 73 -18.78 8.12 14.56
CA TYR A 73 -20.07 7.43 14.70
C TYR A 73 -21.27 8.38 14.69
N TRP A 74 -21.10 9.62 14.23
CA TRP A 74 -22.19 10.56 14.15
C TRP A 74 -23.19 10.21 13.05
N ASN A 75 -24.45 10.49 13.31
CA ASN A 75 -25.51 10.49 12.29
C ASN A 75 -25.56 11.85 11.54
N ASN A 76 -26.41 11.94 10.52
CA ASN A 76 -26.52 13.17 9.72
C ASN A 76 -26.98 14.39 10.55
N SER A 77 -27.83 14.19 11.56
CA SER A 77 -28.27 15.30 12.42
C SER A 77 -27.11 15.88 13.21
N GLN A 78 -26.25 15.05 13.79
CA GLN A 78 -25.06 15.46 14.53
C GLN A 78 -24.04 16.18 13.62
N ILE A 79 -23.82 15.68 12.40
CA ILE A 79 -22.98 16.36 11.41
C ILE A 79 -23.54 17.77 11.11
N ASN A 80 -24.84 17.88 10.87
CA ASN A 80 -25.47 19.17 10.56
C ASN A 80 -25.38 20.14 11.74
N GLN A 81 -25.57 19.67 12.97
CA GLN A 81 -25.46 20.46 14.22
C GLN A 81 -24.03 20.98 14.45
N SER A 82 -23.00 20.31 13.94
CA SER A 82 -21.61 20.76 14.05
C SER A 82 -21.29 22.03 13.25
N GLY A 83 -22.17 22.44 12.33
CA GLY A 83 -21.93 23.54 11.39
C GLY A 83 -20.91 23.22 10.29
N LYS A 84 -20.52 21.96 10.15
CA LYS A 84 -19.61 21.46 9.11
C LYS A 84 -20.34 20.46 8.21
N ASN A 85 -19.82 20.24 7.01
CA ASN A 85 -20.36 19.27 6.06
C ASN A 85 -19.55 17.96 6.04
N GLN A 86 -20.08 16.96 5.36
CA GLN A 86 -19.45 15.65 5.22
C GLN A 86 -18.05 15.73 4.58
N SER A 87 -17.86 16.61 3.57
CA SER A 87 -16.56 16.80 2.90
C SER A 87 -15.49 17.37 3.83
N TYR A 88 -15.85 18.20 4.81
CA TYR A 88 -14.92 18.67 5.82
C TYR A 88 -14.33 17.51 6.62
N TYR A 89 -15.16 16.59 7.10
CA TYR A 89 -14.75 15.43 7.88
C TYR A 89 -14.01 14.38 7.01
N LYS A 90 -14.44 14.17 5.74
CA LYS A 90 -13.69 13.37 4.76
C LYS A 90 -12.25 13.88 4.65
N ASN A 91 -12.06 15.18 4.48
CA ASN A 91 -10.72 15.75 4.35
C ASN A 91 -9.86 15.57 5.61
N ILE A 92 -10.46 15.63 6.80
CA ILE A 92 -9.77 15.31 8.07
C ILE A 92 -9.30 13.86 8.04
N TRP A 93 -10.17 12.92 7.64
CA TRP A 93 -9.83 11.50 7.61
C TRP A 93 -8.79 11.16 6.55
N GLN A 94 -8.86 11.80 5.39
CA GLN A 94 -7.81 11.66 4.37
C GLN A 94 -6.44 12.10 4.90
N ARG A 95 -6.35 13.21 5.63
CA ARG A 95 -5.09 13.65 6.27
C ARG A 95 -4.62 12.67 7.33
N GLN A 96 -5.53 12.10 8.13
CA GLN A 96 -5.19 11.07 9.09
C GLN A 96 -4.61 9.82 8.40
N ALA A 97 -5.18 9.38 7.29
CA ALA A 97 -4.64 8.26 6.53
C ALA A 97 -3.22 8.53 6.01
N PHE A 98 -2.91 9.74 5.54
CA PHE A 98 -1.53 10.10 5.17
C PHE A 98 -0.58 10.13 6.38
N SER A 99 -1.05 10.55 7.55
CA SER A 99 -0.28 10.42 8.80
C SER A 99 0.00 8.94 9.13
N ASN A 100 -0.99 8.07 8.95
CA ASN A 100 -0.81 6.64 9.17
C ASN A 100 0.19 6.01 8.18
N PHE A 101 0.18 6.39 6.89
CA PHE A 101 1.20 5.92 5.92
C PHE A 101 2.63 6.28 6.35
N LEU A 102 2.80 7.43 6.98
CA LEU A 102 4.12 7.84 7.50
C LEU A 102 4.55 7.05 8.75
N ASN A 103 3.62 6.58 9.58
CA ASN A 103 3.92 6.08 10.91
C ASN A 103 3.63 4.59 11.14
N ASP A 104 2.62 4.02 10.49
CA ASP A 104 2.05 2.72 10.87
C ASP A 104 2.55 1.53 10.01
N GLY A 105 3.48 1.79 9.10
CA GLY A 105 4.25 0.79 8.37
C GLY A 105 3.39 -0.27 7.67
N PHE A 106 3.62 -1.56 7.98
CA PHE A 106 2.99 -2.68 7.28
C PHE A 106 1.46 -2.71 7.46
N ARG A 107 0.93 -2.32 8.62
CA ARG A 107 -0.53 -2.28 8.79
C ARG A 107 -1.19 -1.39 7.75
N GLU A 108 -0.66 -0.18 7.52
CA GLU A 108 -1.24 0.73 6.53
C GLU A 108 -0.92 0.32 5.08
N ARG A 109 0.24 -0.30 4.84
CA ARG A 109 0.55 -0.88 3.54
C ARG A 109 -0.48 -1.94 3.13
N ILE A 110 -0.77 -2.87 4.03
CA ILE A 110 -1.73 -3.95 3.74
C ILE A 110 -3.19 -3.44 3.78
N THR A 111 -3.50 -2.44 4.59
CA THR A 111 -4.81 -1.77 4.57
C THR A 111 -5.05 -1.06 3.24
N LEU A 112 -4.03 -0.38 2.69
CA LEU A 112 -4.10 0.23 1.36
C LEU A 112 -4.33 -0.80 0.26
N PHE A 113 -3.64 -1.97 0.32
CA PHE A 113 -3.90 -3.09 -0.59
C PHE A 113 -5.37 -3.55 -0.51
N TRP A 114 -5.89 -3.78 0.70
CA TRP A 114 -7.27 -4.22 0.87
C TRP A 114 -8.30 -3.15 0.52
N SER A 115 -7.98 -1.87 0.66
CA SER A 115 -8.85 -0.78 0.20
C SER A 115 -8.96 -0.71 -1.32
N ASN A 116 -7.94 -1.19 -2.04
CA ASN A 116 -7.96 -1.35 -3.50
C ASN A 116 -8.59 -2.67 -3.96
N HIS A 117 -8.75 -3.63 -3.06
CA HIS A 117 -9.43 -4.90 -3.30
C HIS A 117 -10.92 -4.82 -2.99
N PHE A 118 -11.30 -4.32 -1.81
CA PHE A 118 -12.67 -4.08 -1.39
C PHE A 118 -13.01 -2.60 -1.62
N VAL A 119 -13.23 -2.26 -2.86
CA VAL A 119 -13.44 -0.86 -3.25
C VAL A 119 -14.77 -0.33 -2.76
N THR A 120 -14.77 0.91 -2.26
CA THR A 120 -15.94 1.77 -2.13
C THR A 120 -15.58 3.18 -2.54
N GLU A 121 -16.54 3.92 -3.09
CA GLU A 121 -16.33 5.33 -3.43
C GLU A 121 -17.11 6.24 -2.49
N TYR A 122 -16.40 7.17 -1.83
CA TYR A 122 -16.98 8.09 -0.87
C TYR A 122 -18.19 8.87 -1.42
N TYR A 123 -18.16 9.26 -2.69
CA TYR A 123 -19.21 10.11 -3.27
C TYR A 123 -20.54 9.39 -3.44
N ASP A 124 -20.57 8.06 -3.51
CA ASP A 124 -21.80 7.27 -3.62
C ASP A 124 -22.58 7.21 -2.31
N TYR A 125 -21.89 7.15 -1.17
CA TYR A 125 -22.56 7.17 0.13
C TYR A 125 -22.51 8.52 0.83
N ASN A 126 -21.56 9.40 0.48
CA ASN A 126 -21.37 10.78 0.94
C ASN A 126 -21.56 10.97 2.47
N ARG A 127 -20.94 10.09 3.25
CA ARG A 127 -20.96 10.10 4.72
C ARG A 127 -19.58 9.81 5.28
N ALA A 128 -18.96 10.82 5.91
CA ALA A 128 -17.63 10.68 6.50
C ALA A 128 -17.57 9.64 7.63
N PRO A 129 -18.58 9.48 8.51
CA PRO A 129 -18.60 8.38 9.47
C PRO A 129 -18.54 6.99 8.84
N TYR A 130 -19.21 6.76 7.71
CA TYR A 130 -19.14 5.47 7.01
C TYR A 130 -17.75 5.24 6.43
N LEU A 131 -17.13 6.27 5.86
CA LEU A 131 -15.75 6.20 5.39
C LEU A 131 -14.78 5.81 6.51
N PHE A 132 -14.89 6.44 7.66
CA PHE A 132 -14.09 6.11 8.84
C PHE A 132 -14.31 4.65 9.26
N GLN A 133 -15.57 4.23 9.48
CA GLN A 133 -15.93 2.89 9.93
C GLN A 133 -15.43 1.82 8.95
N TYR A 134 -15.59 2.08 7.66
CA TYR A 134 -15.10 1.19 6.60
C TYR A 134 -13.57 1.03 6.64
N HIS A 135 -12.84 2.13 6.75
CA HIS A 135 -11.37 2.09 6.84
C HIS A 135 -10.87 1.35 8.10
N ILE A 136 -11.53 1.55 9.24
CA ILE A 136 -11.22 0.80 10.47
C ILE A 136 -11.52 -0.69 10.31
N LYS A 137 -12.56 -1.06 9.58
CA LYS A 137 -12.88 -2.44 9.26
C LYS A 137 -11.77 -3.08 8.42
N LEU A 138 -11.26 -2.37 7.41
CA LEU A 138 -10.10 -2.80 6.62
C LEU A 138 -8.86 -3.01 7.51
N GLN A 139 -8.53 -2.06 8.40
CA GLN A 139 -7.41 -2.20 9.34
C GLN A 139 -7.57 -3.44 10.24
N LYS A 140 -8.78 -3.65 10.79
CA LYS A 140 -9.07 -4.76 11.71
C LYS A 140 -8.81 -6.13 11.08
N HIS A 141 -9.21 -6.31 9.83
CA HIS A 141 -9.19 -7.63 9.19
C HIS A 141 -7.98 -7.86 8.27
N SER A 142 -7.19 -6.83 7.96
CA SER A 142 -6.04 -6.92 7.04
C SER A 142 -4.97 -7.95 7.44
N LEU A 143 -4.93 -8.34 8.70
CA LEU A 143 -4.02 -9.33 9.30
C LEU A 143 -4.78 -10.47 10.00
N GLY A 144 -6.02 -10.71 9.61
CA GLY A 144 -6.92 -11.70 10.21
C GLY A 144 -7.28 -12.85 9.29
N ASN A 145 -8.49 -13.35 9.49
CA ASN A 145 -9.11 -14.39 8.67
C ASN A 145 -9.86 -13.77 7.48
N PHE A 146 -9.57 -14.23 6.27
CA PHE A 146 -10.15 -13.66 5.06
C PHE A 146 -11.65 -13.96 4.90
N LYS A 147 -12.12 -15.12 5.35
CA LYS A 147 -13.56 -15.44 5.32
C LYS A 147 -14.36 -14.50 6.22
N GLU A 148 -13.87 -14.25 7.44
CA GLU A 148 -14.45 -13.27 8.34
C GLU A 148 -14.40 -11.86 7.75
N PHE A 149 -13.28 -11.53 7.07
CA PHE A 149 -13.13 -10.24 6.40
C PHE A 149 -14.21 -10.02 5.33
N VAL A 150 -14.40 -10.99 4.43
CA VAL A 150 -15.44 -10.93 3.38
C VAL A 150 -16.83 -10.82 4.03
N SER A 151 -17.09 -11.59 5.09
CA SER A 151 -18.36 -11.56 5.80
C SER A 151 -18.66 -10.21 6.45
N GLU A 152 -17.68 -9.59 7.11
CA GLU A 152 -17.91 -8.32 7.82
C GLU A 152 -17.90 -7.11 6.90
N ILE A 153 -17.02 -7.07 5.87
CA ILE A 153 -16.88 -5.91 4.98
C ILE A 153 -18.10 -5.70 4.08
N GLY A 154 -18.74 -6.79 3.65
CA GLY A 154 -19.89 -6.73 2.74
C GLY A 154 -21.15 -6.14 3.38
N LEU A 155 -21.26 -6.16 4.70
CA LEU A 155 -22.36 -5.57 5.45
C LEU A 155 -22.07 -4.16 5.97
N GLU A 156 -20.89 -3.61 5.68
CA GLU A 156 -20.60 -2.23 6.03
C GLU A 156 -21.50 -1.25 5.23
N PRO A 157 -22.05 -0.21 5.86
CA PRO A 157 -22.93 0.74 5.18
C PRO A 157 -22.32 1.35 3.92
N ALA A 158 -21.00 1.61 3.91
CA ALA A 158 -20.31 2.11 2.73
C ALA A 158 -20.42 1.14 1.55
N MET A 159 -20.21 -0.17 1.77
CA MET A 159 -20.30 -1.21 0.75
C MET A 159 -21.74 -1.42 0.30
N LEU A 160 -22.70 -1.50 1.24
CA LEU A 160 -24.12 -1.69 0.93
C LEU A 160 -24.70 -0.54 0.09
N LEU A 161 -24.22 0.69 0.29
CA LEU A 161 -24.62 1.84 -0.51
C LEU A 161 -23.91 1.87 -1.86
N TYR A 162 -22.62 1.64 -1.89
CA TYR A 162 -21.81 1.67 -3.11
C TYR A 162 -22.25 0.64 -4.14
N LEU A 163 -22.45 -0.62 -3.72
CA LEU A 163 -22.87 -1.71 -4.61
C LEU A 163 -24.37 -1.99 -4.61
N ASN A 164 -25.19 -1.01 -4.22
CA ASN A 164 -26.65 -1.09 -4.24
C ASN A 164 -27.27 -2.22 -3.39
N GLY A 165 -26.54 -2.80 -2.45
CA GLY A 165 -27.05 -3.80 -1.50
C GLY A 165 -28.22 -3.25 -0.66
N TYR A 166 -28.21 -1.94 -0.33
CA TYR A 166 -29.29 -1.26 0.34
C TYR A 166 -30.63 -1.28 -0.45
N SER A 167 -30.58 -1.32 -1.76
CA SER A 167 -31.78 -1.42 -2.62
C SER A 167 -32.22 -2.85 -2.92
N ASN A 168 -31.44 -3.87 -2.49
CA ASN A 168 -31.69 -5.29 -2.77
C ASN A 168 -32.88 -5.81 -1.94
N ARG A 169 -34.00 -6.18 -2.59
CA ARG A 169 -35.27 -6.59 -1.98
C ARG A 169 -35.86 -7.78 -2.72
N LYS A 170 -36.65 -8.62 -2.02
CA LYS A 170 -37.31 -9.80 -2.60
C LYS A 170 -38.15 -9.54 -3.84
N GLN A 171 -38.71 -8.34 -3.97
CA GLN A 171 -39.54 -7.96 -5.14
C GLN A 171 -38.69 -7.57 -6.38
N ALA A 172 -37.47 -7.14 -6.16
CA ALA A 172 -36.51 -6.72 -7.19
C ALA A 172 -35.08 -7.00 -6.70
N PRO A 173 -34.60 -8.27 -6.74
CA PRO A 173 -33.24 -8.61 -6.37
C PRO A 173 -32.24 -7.85 -7.24
N ASN A 174 -31.21 -7.33 -6.60
CA ASN A 174 -30.13 -6.58 -7.25
C ASN A 174 -28.85 -7.42 -7.26
N GLU A 175 -28.33 -7.72 -8.45
CA GLU A 175 -27.17 -8.61 -8.63
C GLU A 175 -25.82 -7.93 -8.40
N ASN A 176 -25.76 -6.62 -8.28
CA ASN A 176 -24.51 -5.87 -8.31
C ASN A 176 -23.50 -6.39 -7.25
N TYR A 177 -23.87 -6.37 -5.98
CA TYR A 177 -22.98 -6.89 -4.94
C TYR A 177 -22.70 -8.40 -5.09
N ALA A 178 -23.69 -9.21 -5.50
CA ALA A 178 -23.48 -10.65 -5.71
C ALA A 178 -22.45 -10.93 -6.82
N ARG A 179 -22.46 -10.14 -7.88
CA ARG A 179 -21.51 -10.20 -8.98
C ARG A 179 -20.11 -9.83 -8.51
N GLU A 180 -19.97 -8.67 -7.85
CA GLU A 180 -18.67 -8.20 -7.36
C GLU A 180 -18.08 -9.11 -6.27
N LEU A 181 -18.92 -9.73 -5.43
CA LEU A 181 -18.48 -10.73 -4.46
C LEU A 181 -17.73 -11.88 -5.14
N TYR A 182 -18.19 -12.33 -6.32
CA TYR A 182 -17.53 -13.39 -7.07
C TYR A 182 -16.41 -12.87 -7.97
N GLU A 183 -16.67 -11.84 -8.76
CA GLU A 183 -15.75 -11.38 -9.82
C GLU A 183 -14.55 -10.63 -9.28
N LEU A 184 -14.75 -9.75 -8.29
CA LEU A 184 -13.66 -8.89 -7.81
C LEU A 184 -13.15 -9.28 -6.43
N PHE A 185 -14.01 -9.81 -5.55
CA PHE A 185 -13.64 -9.99 -4.16
C PHE A 185 -13.17 -11.41 -3.82
N THR A 186 -13.59 -12.45 -4.57
CA THR A 186 -13.25 -13.82 -4.16
C THR A 186 -12.76 -14.76 -5.26
N LEU A 187 -13.38 -14.84 -6.42
CA LEU A 187 -13.09 -15.86 -7.43
C LEU A 187 -12.28 -15.34 -8.63
N GLY A 188 -12.55 -14.11 -9.05
CA GLY A 188 -12.10 -13.57 -10.32
C GLY A 188 -13.16 -13.72 -11.42
N GLU A 189 -13.16 -12.81 -12.38
CA GLU A 189 -14.12 -12.77 -13.49
C GLU A 189 -14.13 -14.08 -14.28
N GLY A 190 -15.34 -14.62 -14.54
CA GLY A 190 -15.54 -15.84 -15.33
C GLY A 190 -15.02 -17.13 -14.67
N ASN A 191 -14.71 -17.12 -13.37
CA ASN A 191 -14.01 -18.22 -12.71
C ASN A 191 -14.86 -18.97 -11.69
N GLY A 192 -15.42 -20.10 -12.11
CA GLY A 192 -16.04 -21.11 -11.22
C GLY A 192 -17.46 -20.78 -10.73
N TYR A 193 -18.15 -19.83 -11.34
CA TYR A 193 -19.58 -19.51 -11.10
C TYR A 193 -20.34 -19.40 -12.41
N GLN A 194 -21.66 -19.50 -12.34
CA GLN A 194 -22.59 -19.32 -13.46
C GLN A 194 -23.52 -18.11 -13.20
N SER A 195 -24.15 -17.58 -14.24
CA SER A 195 -25.10 -16.46 -14.08
C SER A 195 -26.22 -16.77 -13.08
N ASN A 196 -26.66 -18.03 -13.03
CA ASN A 196 -27.68 -18.46 -12.06
C ASN A 196 -27.17 -18.39 -10.61
N ASP A 197 -25.88 -18.67 -10.36
CA ASP A 197 -25.30 -18.53 -9.01
C ASP A 197 -25.34 -17.06 -8.55
N ILE A 198 -25.10 -16.11 -9.46
CA ILE A 198 -25.21 -14.66 -9.17
C ILE A 198 -26.65 -14.29 -8.83
N THR A 199 -27.61 -14.70 -9.65
CA THR A 199 -29.04 -14.39 -9.45
C THR A 199 -29.55 -14.95 -8.12
N GLU A 200 -29.25 -16.23 -7.81
CA GLU A 200 -29.67 -16.88 -6.58
C GLU A 200 -28.97 -16.27 -5.35
N THR A 201 -27.72 -15.90 -5.50
CA THR A 201 -26.98 -15.16 -4.46
C THR A 201 -27.60 -13.78 -4.22
N ALA A 202 -27.95 -13.04 -5.26
CA ALA A 202 -28.64 -11.75 -5.10
C ALA A 202 -29.94 -11.88 -4.30
N ARG A 203 -30.72 -12.96 -4.52
CA ARG A 203 -31.92 -13.29 -3.73
C ARG A 203 -31.58 -13.56 -2.26
N ALA A 204 -30.50 -14.31 -1.99
CA ALA A 204 -30.04 -14.62 -0.64
C ALA A 204 -29.53 -13.38 0.13
N LEU A 205 -29.05 -12.38 -0.59
CA LEU A 205 -28.51 -11.13 -0.03
C LEU A 205 -29.57 -10.03 0.14
N THR A 206 -30.83 -10.30 -0.09
CA THR A 206 -31.93 -9.34 0.12
C THR A 206 -32.13 -9.02 1.61
N GLY A 207 -32.68 -7.86 1.92
CA GLY A 207 -33.14 -7.52 3.27
C GLY A 207 -32.27 -6.56 4.07
N TYR A 208 -31.05 -6.21 3.64
CA TYR A 208 -30.20 -5.26 4.36
C TYR A 208 -30.51 -3.81 3.90
N ASN A 209 -31.66 -3.29 4.31
CA ASN A 209 -32.21 -2.03 3.76
C ASN A 209 -32.97 -1.16 4.77
N LYS A 210 -32.72 -1.33 6.06
CA LYS A 210 -33.29 -0.51 7.13
C LYS A 210 -32.19 0.21 7.88
N TYR A 211 -32.31 1.53 8.05
CA TYR A 211 -31.43 2.26 8.96
C TYR A 211 -31.80 1.96 10.41
N SER A 212 -30.78 1.77 11.27
CA SER A 212 -30.95 1.71 12.72
C SER A 212 -31.27 3.10 13.26
N ASP A 213 -32.00 3.17 14.37
CA ASP A 213 -32.31 4.41 15.09
C ASP A 213 -31.13 4.89 15.97
N GLY A 214 -30.03 4.12 16.01
CA GLY A 214 -28.84 4.40 16.83
C GLY A 214 -27.82 5.35 16.23
N ASN A 215 -26.75 5.59 16.99
CA ASN A 215 -25.59 6.32 16.52
C ASN A 215 -24.97 5.64 15.30
N GLY A 216 -24.50 6.45 14.33
CA GLY A 216 -23.85 5.98 13.13
C GLY A 216 -24.79 5.52 12.01
N SER A 217 -26.12 5.45 12.26
CA SER A 217 -27.12 5.05 11.25
C SER A 217 -26.75 3.76 10.51
N ALA A 218 -26.34 2.71 11.23
CA ALA A 218 -26.01 1.40 10.64
C ALA A 218 -27.15 0.88 9.76
N ILE A 219 -26.81 0.16 8.70
CA ILE A 219 -27.79 -0.54 7.87
C ILE A 219 -28.01 -1.94 8.44
N ILE A 220 -29.23 -2.26 8.77
CA ILE A 220 -29.63 -3.49 9.44
C ILE A 220 -30.57 -4.33 8.60
N PHE A 221 -30.69 -5.61 8.95
CA PHE A 221 -31.56 -6.57 8.31
C PHE A 221 -33.04 -6.24 8.55
N ASN A 222 -33.86 -6.36 7.49
CA ASN A 222 -35.31 -6.18 7.45
C ASN A 222 -35.95 -7.43 6.85
N SER A 223 -36.49 -8.29 7.70
CA SER A 223 -37.13 -9.56 7.28
C SER A 223 -38.30 -9.38 6.33
N ASN A 224 -38.97 -8.22 6.34
CA ASN A 224 -40.10 -7.96 5.44
C ASN A 224 -39.69 -7.86 3.96
N THR A 225 -38.43 -7.57 3.68
CA THR A 225 -37.89 -7.43 2.33
C THR A 225 -36.95 -8.56 1.94
N PHE A 226 -36.76 -9.53 2.81
CA PHE A 226 -35.95 -10.73 2.57
C PHE A 226 -36.72 -11.76 1.75
N ASP A 227 -36.02 -12.43 0.81
CA ASP A 227 -36.54 -13.54 0.03
C ASP A 227 -36.43 -14.85 0.83
N ASN A 228 -37.55 -15.37 1.32
CA ASN A 228 -37.62 -16.61 2.11
C ASN A 228 -37.75 -17.89 1.25
N GLY A 229 -37.73 -17.78 -0.09
CA GLY A 229 -37.77 -18.94 -0.98
C GLY A 229 -36.44 -19.71 -0.96
N ASP A 230 -36.46 -20.95 -1.42
CA ASP A 230 -35.26 -21.72 -1.66
C ASP A 230 -34.42 -21.10 -2.79
N LYS A 231 -33.10 -21.16 -2.64
CA LYS A 231 -32.10 -20.70 -3.60
C LYS A 231 -31.08 -21.80 -3.84
N THR A 232 -30.62 -21.94 -5.08
CA THR A 232 -29.61 -22.92 -5.44
C THR A 232 -28.31 -22.19 -5.81
N ILE A 233 -27.30 -22.28 -4.94
CA ILE A 233 -26.00 -21.62 -5.07
C ILE A 233 -24.92 -22.69 -5.09
N PHE A 234 -24.11 -22.75 -6.15
CA PHE A 234 -23.08 -23.78 -6.34
C PHE A 234 -23.60 -25.21 -6.12
N GLY A 235 -24.83 -25.48 -6.58
CA GLY A 235 -25.47 -26.79 -6.43
C GLY A 235 -26.04 -27.10 -5.04
N LYS A 236 -25.98 -26.18 -4.10
CA LYS A 236 -26.60 -26.33 -2.76
C LYS A 236 -27.95 -25.60 -2.75
N THR A 237 -29.00 -26.33 -2.38
CA THR A 237 -30.37 -25.79 -2.34
C THR A 237 -30.85 -25.65 -0.89
N GLY A 238 -31.41 -24.47 -0.58
CA GLY A 238 -31.98 -24.17 0.74
C GLY A 238 -32.46 -22.72 0.85
N ASN A 239 -33.08 -22.40 1.98
CA ASN A 239 -33.46 -21.02 2.28
C ASN A 239 -32.26 -20.21 2.82
N TRP A 240 -31.32 -19.93 1.93
CA TRP A 240 -30.04 -19.29 2.25
C TRP A 240 -30.20 -17.76 2.47
N GLY A 241 -29.45 -17.27 3.47
CA GLY A 241 -29.25 -15.85 3.73
C GLY A 241 -27.76 -15.45 3.57
N TYR A 242 -27.41 -14.26 4.02
CA TYR A 242 -26.08 -13.67 3.80
C TYR A 242 -24.93 -14.57 4.30
N GLN A 243 -25.02 -15.07 5.56
CA GLN A 243 -23.94 -15.90 6.13
C GLN A 243 -23.85 -17.24 5.41
N ASP A 244 -24.98 -17.84 5.02
CA ASP A 244 -24.97 -19.11 4.29
C ASP A 244 -24.28 -18.96 2.93
N VAL A 245 -24.45 -17.82 2.23
CA VAL A 245 -23.74 -17.53 0.98
C VAL A 245 -22.23 -17.55 1.20
N ILE A 246 -21.74 -16.87 2.25
CA ILE A 246 -20.31 -16.86 2.58
C ILE A 246 -19.81 -18.28 2.91
N ASP A 247 -20.56 -19.03 3.70
CA ASP A 247 -20.19 -20.39 4.09
C ASP A 247 -20.14 -21.34 2.89
N ILE A 248 -21.15 -21.30 2.01
CA ILE A 248 -21.21 -22.09 0.78
C ILE A 248 -20.04 -21.71 -0.15
N LEU A 249 -19.81 -20.42 -0.37
CA LEU A 249 -18.73 -19.92 -1.23
C LEU A 249 -17.37 -20.44 -0.78
N PHE A 250 -17.02 -20.28 0.50
CA PHE A 250 -15.73 -20.71 1.05
C PHE A 250 -15.60 -22.23 1.16
N ASN A 251 -16.69 -22.97 1.26
CA ASN A 251 -16.64 -24.45 1.24
C ASN A 251 -16.49 -25.01 -0.18
N GLU A 252 -17.30 -24.51 -1.13
CA GLU A 252 -17.36 -25.09 -2.48
C GLU A 252 -16.26 -24.53 -3.42
N LYS A 253 -15.70 -23.35 -3.12
CA LYS A 253 -14.75 -22.63 -4.00
C LYS A 253 -13.42 -22.30 -3.34
N LYS A 254 -13.09 -22.95 -2.23
CA LYS A 254 -11.91 -22.65 -1.38
C LYS A 254 -10.59 -22.48 -2.16
N ASP A 255 -10.32 -23.39 -3.11
CA ASP A 255 -9.06 -23.40 -3.84
C ASP A 255 -8.97 -22.26 -4.87
N LEU A 256 -10.11 -21.92 -5.49
CA LEU A 256 -10.21 -20.76 -6.40
C LEU A 256 -10.01 -19.44 -5.66
N ILE A 257 -10.67 -19.29 -4.52
CA ILE A 257 -10.52 -18.12 -3.64
C ILE A 257 -9.06 -17.96 -3.24
N ALA A 258 -8.45 -19.02 -2.73
CA ALA A 258 -7.08 -18.99 -2.25
C ALA A 258 -6.10 -18.60 -3.38
N LYS A 259 -6.25 -19.20 -4.56
CA LYS A 259 -5.42 -18.89 -5.72
C LYS A 259 -5.58 -17.44 -6.17
N PHE A 260 -6.81 -16.94 -6.26
CA PHE A 260 -7.11 -15.58 -6.68
C PHE A 260 -6.48 -14.55 -5.73
N ILE A 261 -6.67 -14.71 -4.43
CA ILE A 261 -6.14 -13.80 -3.41
C ILE A 261 -4.61 -13.85 -3.37
N CYS A 262 -4.00 -15.05 -3.39
CA CYS A 262 -2.55 -15.19 -3.42
C CYS A 262 -1.93 -14.61 -4.69
N GLN A 263 -2.63 -14.67 -5.82
CA GLN A 263 -2.19 -14.04 -7.07
C GLN A 263 -2.20 -12.50 -6.96
N LYS A 264 -3.21 -11.90 -6.34
CA LYS A 264 -3.26 -10.44 -6.08
C LYS A 264 -2.15 -10.02 -5.13
N LEU A 265 -1.94 -10.74 -4.02
CA LEU A 265 -0.83 -10.48 -3.10
C LEU A 265 0.53 -10.57 -3.80
N TYR A 266 0.73 -11.59 -4.64
CA TYR A 266 1.95 -11.73 -5.42
C TYR A 266 2.19 -10.54 -6.34
N LYS A 267 1.17 -10.11 -7.10
CA LYS A 267 1.28 -8.96 -8.01
C LYS A 267 1.62 -7.67 -7.27
N TYR A 268 1.05 -7.45 -6.10
CA TYR A 268 1.26 -6.24 -5.33
C TYR A 268 2.63 -6.17 -4.65
N PHE A 269 3.12 -7.30 -4.11
CA PHE A 269 4.34 -7.32 -3.31
C PHE A 269 5.59 -7.83 -4.03
N ILE A 270 5.44 -8.61 -5.09
CA ILE A 270 6.57 -9.27 -5.77
C ILE A 270 6.77 -8.73 -7.19
N SER A 271 5.88 -9.09 -8.11
CA SER A 271 6.03 -8.78 -9.53
C SER A 271 4.69 -8.80 -10.27
N PRO A 272 4.48 -7.91 -11.26
CA PRO A 272 3.31 -7.99 -12.14
C PRO A 272 3.24 -9.31 -12.92
N LYS A 273 4.40 -9.93 -13.19
CA LYS A 273 4.52 -11.25 -13.83
C LYS A 273 4.42 -12.33 -12.77
N VAL A 274 3.31 -13.06 -12.80
CA VAL A 274 2.99 -14.08 -11.79
C VAL A 274 3.75 -15.38 -12.05
N GLU A 275 4.40 -15.94 -11.02
CA GLU A 275 4.94 -17.28 -10.99
C GLU A 275 3.91 -18.24 -10.36
N ASN A 276 3.24 -19.03 -11.23
CA ASN A 276 2.09 -19.85 -10.81
C ASN A 276 2.45 -20.90 -9.76
N GLU A 277 3.66 -21.46 -9.80
CA GLU A 277 4.10 -22.46 -8.82
C GLU A 277 4.17 -21.85 -7.41
N ILE A 278 4.71 -20.65 -7.29
CA ILE A 278 4.73 -19.89 -6.02
C ILE A 278 3.32 -19.60 -5.54
N VAL A 279 2.45 -19.11 -6.43
CA VAL A 279 1.05 -18.81 -6.08
C VAL A 279 0.30 -20.04 -5.62
N ASN A 280 0.50 -21.21 -6.26
CA ASN A 280 -0.15 -22.46 -5.88
C ASN A 280 0.29 -22.93 -4.47
N GLN A 281 1.57 -22.79 -4.12
CA GLN A 281 2.08 -23.13 -2.77
C GLN A 281 1.53 -22.15 -1.70
N LEU A 282 1.44 -20.85 -2.01
CA LEU A 282 0.80 -19.86 -1.12
C LEU A 282 -0.68 -20.19 -0.92
N ALA A 283 -1.40 -20.53 -1.99
CA ALA A 283 -2.81 -20.90 -1.94
C ALA A 283 -3.05 -22.16 -1.09
N ALA A 284 -2.20 -23.19 -1.23
CA ALA A 284 -2.26 -24.37 -0.40
C ALA A 284 -2.06 -24.04 1.09
N THR A 285 -1.10 -23.14 1.39
CA THR A 285 -0.89 -22.64 2.77
C THR A 285 -2.11 -21.87 3.27
N PHE A 286 -2.73 -21.07 2.43
CA PHE A 286 -3.92 -20.28 2.79
C PHE A 286 -5.11 -21.18 3.17
N VAL A 287 -5.40 -22.19 2.34
CA VAL A 287 -6.45 -23.17 2.60
C VAL A 287 -6.16 -24.01 3.87
N SER A 288 -4.92 -24.48 4.04
CA SER A 288 -4.54 -25.33 5.19
C SER A 288 -4.53 -24.57 6.52
N ASN A 289 -4.52 -23.25 6.51
CA ASN A 289 -4.63 -22.37 7.68
C ASN A 289 -6.00 -21.69 7.78
N ASP A 290 -7.04 -22.31 7.22
CA ASP A 290 -8.43 -21.83 7.27
C ASP A 290 -8.57 -20.35 6.90
N PHE A 291 -7.94 -19.95 5.80
CA PHE A 291 -7.92 -18.57 5.28
C PHE A 291 -7.34 -17.51 6.23
N ASN A 292 -6.46 -17.87 7.16
CA ASN A 292 -5.67 -16.91 7.92
C ASN A 292 -4.57 -16.30 7.04
N LEU A 293 -4.53 -14.98 6.96
CA LEU A 293 -3.61 -14.23 6.09
C LEU A 293 -2.16 -14.25 6.60
N ILE A 294 -1.93 -14.26 7.91
CA ILE A 294 -0.58 -14.16 8.49
C ILE A 294 0.37 -15.27 8.04
N PRO A 295 -0.02 -16.57 8.02
CA PRO A 295 0.85 -17.63 7.50
C PRO A 295 1.28 -17.40 6.04
N VAL A 296 0.38 -16.87 5.20
CA VAL A 296 0.68 -16.54 3.81
C VAL A 296 1.69 -15.41 3.71
N TYR A 297 1.50 -14.33 4.47
CA TYR A 297 2.45 -13.21 4.53
C TYR A 297 3.83 -13.67 5.00
N LYS A 298 3.89 -14.44 6.09
CA LYS A 298 5.16 -14.94 6.63
C LYS A 298 5.88 -15.87 5.63
N LEU A 299 5.15 -16.78 4.98
CA LEU A 299 5.72 -17.67 3.97
C LEU A 299 6.28 -16.89 2.78
N LEU A 300 5.52 -15.93 2.25
CA LEU A 300 5.93 -15.14 1.10
C LEU A 300 7.14 -14.23 1.43
N PHE A 301 7.05 -13.44 2.51
CA PHE A 301 8.04 -12.39 2.77
C PHE A 301 9.34 -12.90 3.39
N LYS A 302 9.36 -14.11 3.97
CA LYS A 302 10.61 -14.76 4.43
C LYS A 302 11.33 -15.54 3.34
N SER A 303 10.72 -15.70 2.17
CA SER A 303 11.19 -16.62 1.13
C SER A 303 12.39 -16.07 0.33
N GLU A 304 13.21 -17.00 -0.19
CA GLU A 304 14.25 -16.69 -1.19
C GLU A 304 13.63 -15.95 -2.40
N HIS A 305 12.40 -16.28 -2.75
CA HIS A 305 11.69 -15.67 -3.87
C HIS A 305 11.40 -14.18 -3.66
N PHE A 306 11.04 -13.76 -2.45
CA PHE A 306 10.86 -12.35 -2.10
C PHE A 306 12.19 -11.58 -2.19
N PHE A 307 13.30 -12.20 -1.77
CA PHE A 307 14.64 -11.60 -1.76
C PHE A 307 15.42 -11.80 -3.07
N ASP A 308 14.82 -12.40 -4.09
CA ASP A 308 15.46 -12.55 -5.40
C ASP A 308 15.74 -11.18 -6.02
N ILE A 309 16.95 -11.00 -6.54
CA ILE A 309 17.36 -9.74 -7.19
C ILE A 309 16.43 -9.36 -8.34
N ASN A 310 15.87 -10.36 -9.05
CA ASN A 310 14.93 -10.14 -10.14
C ASN A 310 13.54 -9.66 -9.69
N SER A 311 13.24 -9.72 -8.39
CA SER A 311 12.04 -9.09 -7.79
C SER A 311 12.26 -7.64 -7.40
N SER A 312 13.52 -7.16 -7.38
CA SER A 312 13.85 -5.77 -7.05
C SER A 312 13.60 -4.85 -8.23
N ASN A 313 13.13 -3.62 -7.97
CA ASN A 313 12.93 -2.58 -8.98
C ASN A 313 12.03 -2.99 -10.18
N VAL A 314 11.03 -3.85 -9.94
CA VAL A 314 10.07 -4.31 -10.98
C VAL A 314 8.68 -3.72 -10.80
N LEU A 315 8.40 -3.12 -9.66
CA LEU A 315 7.14 -2.43 -9.37
C LEU A 315 7.32 -0.92 -9.44
N ILE A 316 6.39 -0.25 -10.08
CA ILE A 316 6.37 1.21 -10.13
C ILE A 316 5.76 1.74 -8.82
N LYS A 317 6.40 2.73 -8.23
CA LYS A 317 5.88 3.44 -7.06
C LYS A 317 4.52 4.06 -7.38
N SER A 318 3.53 3.84 -6.52
CA SER A 318 2.29 4.61 -6.59
C SER A 318 2.54 6.09 -6.26
N PRO A 319 1.63 7.02 -6.55
CA PRO A 319 1.75 8.41 -6.11
C PRO A 319 1.99 8.54 -4.60
N ILE A 320 1.30 7.76 -3.77
CA ILE A 320 1.51 7.71 -2.31
C ILE A 320 2.94 7.26 -2.00
N ASP A 321 3.41 6.17 -2.62
CA ASP A 321 4.78 5.67 -2.42
C ASP A 321 5.83 6.75 -2.74
N THR A 322 5.62 7.49 -3.82
CA THR A 322 6.57 8.50 -4.30
C THR A 322 6.89 9.53 -3.22
N PHE A 323 5.88 10.02 -2.50
CA PHE A 323 6.07 11.05 -1.48
C PHE A 323 6.45 10.48 -0.12
N VAL A 324 5.76 9.41 0.30
CA VAL A 324 5.96 8.86 1.64
C VAL A 324 7.32 8.20 1.76
N PHE A 325 7.83 7.56 0.68
CA PHE A 325 9.20 7.02 0.67
C PHE A 325 10.25 8.11 0.83
N LEU A 326 10.12 9.23 0.09
CA LEU A 326 11.08 10.31 0.22
C LEU A 326 11.16 10.82 1.67
N GLN A 327 10.01 11.04 2.31
CA GLN A 327 9.97 11.53 3.69
C GLN A 327 10.54 10.50 4.67
N ASN A 328 10.11 9.24 4.57
CA ASN A 328 10.55 8.20 5.51
C ASN A 328 12.00 7.73 5.27
N ASP A 329 12.52 7.87 4.06
CA ASP A 329 13.91 7.51 3.76
C ASP A 329 14.90 8.53 4.33
N PHE A 330 14.54 9.81 4.39
CA PHE A 330 15.47 10.87 4.81
C PHE A 330 15.09 11.52 6.16
N GLU A 331 13.78 11.59 6.47
CA GLU A 331 13.23 12.29 7.66
C GLU A 331 13.79 13.71 7.83
N PHE A 332 14.03 14.41 6.71
CA PHE A 332 14.47 15.79 6.73
C PHE A 332 13.37 16.73 7.22
N ASP A 333 13.75 17.75 7.96
CA ASP A 333 12.85 18.75 8.50
C ASP A 333 12.30 19.69 7.42
N PHE A 334 11.09 20.16 7.63
CA PHE A 334 10.44 21.20 6.85
C PHE A 334 10.36 22.54 7.59
N PRO A 335 10.24 23.67 6.88
CA PRO A 335 9.74 24.92 7.48
C PRO A 335 8.39 24.66 8.17
N GLU A 336 8.16 25.26 9.35
CA GLU A 336 6.95 25.02 10.16
C GLU A 336 5.65 25.25 9.38
N THR A 337 5.60 26.28 8.55
CA THR A 337 4.45 26.61 7.69
C THR A 337 4.16 25.53 6.65
N PHE A 338 5.17 24.81 6.18
CA PHE A 338 5.00 23.69 5.26
C PHE A 338 4.72 22.40 6.02
N GLN A 339 5.40 22.16 7.15
CA GLN A 339 5.18 20.99 8.00
C GLN A 339 3.70 20.86 8.40
N SER A 340 3.07 21.95 8.83
CA SER A 340 1.65 21.97 9.21
C SER A 340 0.69 21.65 8.04
N ASN A 341 1.14 21.84 6.80
CA ASN A 341 0.34 21.62 5.60
C ASN A 341 0.80 20.41 4.76
N TYR A 342 1.84 19.68 5.18
CA TYR A 342 2.47 18.64 4.39
C TYR A 342 1.47 17.53 3.96
N HIS A 343 0.63 17.04 4.88
CA HIS A 343 -0.37 16.02 4.54
C HIS A 343 -1.40 16.49 3.50
N ASN A 344 -1.78 17.77 3.53
CA ASN A 344 -2.64 18.34 2.49
C ASN A 344 -1.92 18.44 1.15
N TYR A 345 -0.64 18.83 1.17
CA TYR A 345 0.17 18.92 -0.04
C TYR A 345 0.26 17.57 -0.74
N ILE A 346 0.76 16.53 -0.05
CA ILE A 346 0.92 15.21 -0.65
C ILE A 346 -0.43 14.59 -1.07
N LYS A 347 -1.48 14.77 -0.26
CA LYS A 347 -2.84 14.35 -0.62
C LYS A 347 -3.27 14.94 -1.96
N ASN A 348 -3.14 16.25 -2.12
CA ASN A 348 -3.56 16.92 -3.35
C ASN A 348 -2.71 16.49 -4.55
N LYS A 349 -1.39 16.32 -4.36
CA LYS A 349 -0.51 15.84 -5.42
C LYS A 349 -0.75 14.38 -5.82
N CYS A 350 -1.15 13.52 -4.87
CA CYS A 350 -1.63 12.18 -5.20
C CYS A 350 -2.91 12.21 -6.05
N VAL A 351 -3.85 13.12 -5.75
CA VAL A 351 -5.07 13.32 -6.57
C VAL A 351 -4.71 13.76 -7.99
N GLU A 352 -3.81 14.73 -8.15
CA GLU A 352 -3.35 15.22 -9.46
C GLU A 352 -2.69 14.11 -10.29
N MET A 353 -2.07 13.12 -9.64
CA MET A 353 -1.45 11.94 -10.28
C MET A 353 -2.37 10.71 -10.34
N GLY A 354 -3.69 10.86 -10.08
CA GLY A 354 -4.68 9.80 -10.26
C GLY A 354 -4.88 8.86 -9.07
N GLN A 355 -4.28 9.15 -7.88
CA GLN A 355 -4.50 8.35 -6.68
C GLN A 355 -5.18 9.18 -5.57
N GLU A 356 -6.50 9.37 -5.68
CA GLU A 356 -7.31 9.92 -4.59
C GLU A 356 -7.70 8.79 -3.62
N ILE A 357 -7.16 8.80 -2.39
CA ILE A 357 -7.55 7.79 -1.38
C ILE A 357 -9.05 7.85 -1.09
N PHE A 358 -9.67 6.67 -0.96
CA PHE A 358 -11.11 6.46 -0.79
C PHE A 358 -11.96 6.86 -2.01
N LYS A 359 -11.30 7.03 -3.17
CA LYS A 359 -11.93 7.27 -4.45
C LYS A 359 -11.11 6.64 -5.58
N PRO A 360 -11.09 5.32 -5.68
CA PRO A 360 -10.49 4.65 -6.84
C PRO A 360 -11.27 4.99 -8.13
N VAL A 361 -10.70 4.63 -9.27
CA VAL A 361 -11.23 4.99 -10.59
C VAL A 361 -12.58 4.33 -10.87
N ASP A 362 -12.71 3.07 -10.45
CA ASP A 362 -13.91 2.25 -10.59
C ASP A 362 -13.96 1.14 -9.53
N VAL A 363 -14.91 0.22 -9.63
CA VAL A 363 -15.09 -0.90 -8.70
C VAL A 363 -13.91 -1.89 -8.71
N ALA A 364 -13.12 -1.95 -9.79
CA ALA A 364 -11.92 -2.78 -9.88
C ALA A 364 -10.70 -2.15 -9.18
N GLY A 365 -10.81 -0.89 -8.78
CA GLY A 365 -9.77 -0.16 -8.08
C GLY A 365 -8.79 0.59 -8.99
N TRP A 366 -7.67 1.03 -8.43
CA TRP A 366 -6.55 1.55 -9.21
C TRP A 366 -5.85 0.39 -9.93
N GLN A 367 -5.57 0.58 -11.22
CA GLN A 367 -4.96 -0.46 -12.06
C GLN A 367 -3.48 -0.72 -11.75
N GLU A 368 -2.87 0.14 -10.98
CA GLU A 368 -1.51 0.00 -10.44
C GLU A 368 -0.37 -0.12 -11.51
N ASN A 369 0.86 -0.11 -11.04
CA ASN A 369 2.08 -0.32 -11.81
C ASN A 369 2.18 0.62 -13.02
N HIS A 370 2.13 0.13 -14.26
CA HIS A 370 2.33 0.97 -15.46
C HIS A 370 1.31 2.11 -15.59
N ASP A 371 0.11 1.95 -15.08
CA ASP A 371 -0.93 2.98 -15.15
C ASP A 371 -0.63 4.23 -14.29
N TRP A 372 0.33 4.10 -13.37
CA TRP A 372 0.85 5.27 -12.63
C TRP A 372 1.73 6.21 -13.47
N ILE A 373 2.19 5.77 -14.66
CA ILE A 373 3.12 6.54 -15.50
C ILE A 373 2.47 6.88 -16.83
N SER A 374 2.40 8.16 -17.11
CA SER A 374 1.97 8.72 -18.39
C SER A 374 2.85 9.92 -18.76
N THR A 375 2.67 10.44 -19.96
CA THR A 375 3.31 11.68 -20.40
C THR A 375 2.98 12.88 -19.52
N GLY A 376 1.85 12.86 -18.81
CA GLY A 376 1.46 13.88 -17.84
C GLY A 376 1.98 13.61 -16.44
N THR A 377 1.83 12.37 -15.92
CA THR A 377 2.15 12.08 -14.52
C THR A 377 3.65 11.96 -14.24
N LEU A 378 4.47 11.53 -15.21
CA LEU A 378 5.92 11.41 -15.01
C LEU A 378 6.61 12.75 -14.74
N PRO A 379 6.39 13.82 -15.53
CA PRO A 379 6.93 15.16 -15.21
C PRO A 379 6.43 15.69 -13.87
N MET A 380 5.15 15.47 -13.54
CA MET A 380 4.59 15.90 -12.24
C MET A 380 5.32 15.23 -11.07
N ARG A 381 5.72 13.95 -11.19
CA ARG A 381 6.48 13.25 -10.14
C ARG A 381 7.82 13.93 -9.87
N TRP A 382 8.54 14.30 -10.92
CA TRP A 382 9.81 15.02 -10.81
C TRP A 382 9.63 16.40 -10.17
N GLU A 383 8.71 17.19 -10.69
CA GLU A 383 8.42 18.54 -10.19
C GLU A 383 8.03 18.52 -8.70
N PHE A 384 7.15 17.60 -8.31
CA PHE A 384 6.67 17.55 -6.93
C PHE A 384 7.72 17.04 -5.95
N LEU A 385 8.54 16.07 -6.34
CA LEU A 385 9.67 15.59 -5.53
C LEU A 385 10.72 16.69 -5.38
N GLU A 386 11.08 17.37 -6.47
CA GLU A 386 11.99 18.50 -6.43
C GLU A 386 11.48 19.61 -5.50
N TYR A 387 10.19 19.94 -5.58
CA TYR A 387 9.58 20.91 -4.68
C TYR A 387 9.75 20.54 -3.20
N ILE A 388 9.54 19.28 -2.84
CA ILE A 388 9.72 18.81 -1.47
C ILE A 388 11.19 18.93 -1.04
N ILE A 389 12.14 18.49 -1.86
CA ILE A 389 13.58 18.57 -1.55
C ILE A 389 14.01 20.03 -1.37
N ARG A 390 13.50 20.95 -2.20
CA ARG A 390 13.72 22.40 -2.03
C ARG A 390 13.13 22.95 -0.74
N ARG A 391 12.04 22.39 -0.20
CA ARG A 391 11.51 22.77 1.13
C ARG A 391 12.42 22.30 2.25
N HIS A 392 12.97 21.09 2.14
CA HIS A 392 13.99 20.62 3.09
C HIS A 392 15.22 21.53 3.08
N TRP A 393 15.71 21.88 1.88
CA TRP A 393 16.82 22.81 1.74
C TRP A 393 16.54 24.16 2.40
N ALA A 394 15.37 24.72 2.17
CA ALA A 394 14.96 26.01 2.73
C ALA A 394 14.84 26.00 4.27
N LYS A 395 14.61 24.85 4.88
CA LYS A 395 14.59 24.71 6.35
C LYS A 395 16.00 24.71 6.93
N ASN A 396 16.86 23.83 6.41
CA ASN A 396 18.23 23.71 6.89
C ASN A 396 19.09 22.95 5.87
N LYS A 397 20.00 23.64 5.19
CA LYS A 397 20.91 23.01 4.25
C LYS A 397 21.86 21.99 4.90
N GLU A 398 22.20 22.17 6.18
CA GLU A 398 23.16 21.29 6.86
C GLU A 398 22.62 19.87 7.10
N GLN A 399 21.32 19.64 7.07
CA GLN A 399 20.78 18.28 7.13
C GLN A 399 21.27 17.38 5.98
N PHE A 400 21.58 17.96 4.80
CA PHE A 400 22.16 17.22 3.68
C PHE A 400 23.60 16.79 3.96
N ARG A 401 24.41 17.65 4.61
CA ARG A 401 25.75 17.30 5.08
C ARG A 401 25.71 16.20 6.15
N ILE A 402 24.86 16.37 7.15
CA ILE A 402 24.71 15.39 8.23
C ILE A 402 24.37 14.02 7.65
N PHE A 403 23.38 13.97 6.75
CA PHE A 403 22.98 12.73 6.10
C PHE A 403 24.12 12.05 5.35
N ILE A 404 24.89 12.79 4.54
CA ILE A 404 25.96 12.16 3.75
C ILE A 404 27.10 11.68 4.65
N ILE A 405 27.45 12.42 5.70
CA ILE A 405 28.45 11.99 6.70
C ILE A 405 28.00 10.69 7.40
N GLU A 406 26.74 10.59 7.77
CA GLU A 406 26.19 9.38 8.38
C GLU A 406 26.22 8.17 7.43
N LEU A 407 26.02 8.42 6.12
CA LEU A 407 26.00 7.37 5.11
C LEU A 407 27.40 6.85 4.78
N VAL A 408 28.40 7.74 4.63
CA VAL A 408 29.70 7.36 4.08
C VAL A 408 30.82 7.32 5.13
N GLY A 409 30.64 8.01 6.26
CA GLY A 409 31.68 8.28 7.27
C GLY A 409 32.31 9.64 7.06
N ASN A 410 32.80 10.27 8.15
CA ASN A 410 33.32 11.65 8.12
C ASN A 410 34.63 11.78 7.33
N ASP A 411 35.42 10.71 7.23
CA ASP A 411 36.74 10.71 6.61
C ASP A 411 36.73 10.34 5.12
N GLU A 412 35.53 10.06 4.54
CA GLU A 412 35.43 9.74 3.13
C GLU A 412 35.70 10.98 2.28
N LYS A 413 36.60 10.87 1.30
CA LYS A 413 37.01 11.95 0.42
C LYS A 413 36.80 11.66 -1.06
N ASN A 414 36.50 10.41 -1.42
CA ASN A 414 36.38 10.01 -2.80
C ASN A 414 34.94 10.27 -3.31
N PRO A 415 34.76 11.22 -4.27
CA PRO A 415 33.43 11.51 -4.82
C PRO A 415 32.72 10.29 -5.40
N SER A 416 33.46 9.41 -6.07
CA SER A 416 32.87 8.20 -6.67
C SER A 416 32.32 7.26 -5.60
N THR A 417 33.04 7.04 -4.48
CA THR A 417 32.55 6.25 -3.35
C THR A 417 31.30 6.86 -2.74
N ILE A 418 31.27 8.18 -2.55
CA ILE A 418 30.13 8.92 -2.01
C ILE A 418 28.90 8.71 -2.88
N VAL A 419 29.05 8.95 -4.20
CA VAL A 419 27.96 8.82 -5.17
C VAL A 419 27.44 7.38 -5.24
N HIS A 420 28.33 6.37 -5.25
CA HIS A 420 27.93 4.97 -5.23
C HIS A 420 27.10 4.61 -4.00
N LYS A 421 27.56 5.00 -2.80
CA LYS A 421 26.83 4.74 -1.54
C LYS A 421 25.47 5.45 -1.52
N MET A 422 25.41 6.69 -2.02
CA MET A 422 24.15 7.43 -2.10
C MET A 422 23.18 6.82 -3.12
N LYS A 423 23.70 6.37 -4.29
CA LYS A 423 22.95 5.62 -5.28
C LYS A 423 22.36 4.33 -4.66
N ASP A 424 23.18 3.53 -4.01
CA ASP A 424 22.73 2.26 -3.38
C ASP A 424 21.68 2.51 -2.28
N TYR A 425 21.80 3.62 -1.56
CA TYR A 425 20.80 4.02 -0.59
C TYR A 425 19.46 4.42 -1.24
N MET A 426 19.51 5.19 -2.33
CA MET A 426 18.30 5.70 -2.98
C MET A 426 17.59 4.69 -3.88
N PHE A 427 18.32 3.74 -4.48
CA PHE A 427 17.78 2.81 -5.50
C PHE A 427 17.74 1.34 -5.07
N CYS A 428 18.16 0.97 -3.86
CA CYS A 428 18.17 -0.42 -3.39
C CYS A 428 18.88 -1.39 -4.34
N LYS A 429 20.15 -1.12 -4.69
CA LYS A 429 20.99 -1.89 -5.64
C LYS A 429 20.50 -1.83 -7.09
N PHE A 430 20.54 -0.68 -7.65
CA PHE A 430 20.36 -0.46 -9.08
C PHE A 430 21.74 -0.42 -9.79
N ASP A 431 21.88 -1.20 -10.86
CA ASP A 431 23.08 -1.17 -11.71
C ASP A 431 22.97 -0.01 -12.71
N MET A 432 23.52 1.15 -12.33
CA MET A 432 23.61 2.32 -13.15
C MET A 432 24.71 2.13 -14.23
N LYS A 433 24.44 2.60 -15.44
CA LYS A 433 25.46 2.57 -16.51
C LYS A 433 26.67 3.42 -16.13
N SER A 434 27.86 3.04 -16.62
CA SER A 434 29.10 3.74 -16.30
C SER A 434 29.07 5.23 -16.69
N GLU A 435 28.44 5.58 -17.79
CA GLU A 435 28.26 6.96 -18.25
C GLU A 435 27.37 7.76 -17.30
N GLU A 436 26.20 7.25 -16.93
CA GLU A 436 25.27 7.87 -15.98
C GLU A 436 25.92 8.02 -14.58
N MET A 437 26.74 7.05 -14.19
CA MET A 437 27.51 7.14 -12.93
C MET A 437 28.57 8.24 -12.99
N LEU A 438 29.24 8.41 -14.12
CA LEU A 438 30.18 9.52 -14.33
C LEU A 438 29.47 10.87 -14.26
N ASP A 439 28.32 10.99 -14.87
CA ASP A 439 27.48 12.20 -14.82
C ASP A 439 27.07 12.51 -13.37
N ALA A 440 26.66 11.51 -12.61
CA ALA A 440 26.32 11.66 -11.18
C ALA A 440 27.53 12.16 -10.35
N VAL A 441 28.74 11.64 -10.62
CA VAL A 441 29.98 12.09 -9.97
C VAL A 441 30.29 13.55 -10.36
N ASN A 442 30.13 13.92 -11.63
CA ASN A 442 30.33 15.30 -12.09
C ASN A 442 29.31 16.26 -11.45
N VAL A 443 28.05 15.87 -11.36
CA VAL A 443 27.01 16.64 -10.65
C VAL A 443 27.37 16.82 -9.17
N PHE A 444 27.85 15.78 -8.52
CA PHE A 444 28.30 15.87 -7.12
C PHE A 444 29.49 16.81 -6.96
N LYS A 445 30.52 16.71 -7.82
CA LYS A 445 31.69 17.59 -7.76
C LYS A 445 31.32 19.07 -7.97
N GLY A 446 30.33 19.34 -8.86
CA GLY A 446 29.89 20.69 -9.18
C GLY A 446 31.05 21.58 -9.66
N ASP A 447 31.10 22.82 -9.16
CA ASP A 447 32.14 23.81 -9.53
C ASP A 447 33.44 23.66 -8.68
N THR A 448 33.57 22.63 -7.85
CA THR A 448 34.78 22.40 -7.05
C THR A 448 35.93 21.96 -7.95
N PRO A 449 37.07 22.71 -7.98
CA PRO A 449 38.20 22.39 -8.86
C PRO A 449 38.76 20.99 -8.58
N GLU A 450 39.13 20.26 -9.65
CA GLU A 450 39.56 18.85 -9.59
C GLU A 450 40.77 18.64 -8.68
N ASN A 451 41.69 19.57 -8.65
CA ASN A 451 42.91 19.51 -7.81
C ASN A 451 42.61 19.33 -6.31
N TYR A 452 41.49 19.83 -5.80
CA TYR A 452 41.08 19.63 -4.40
C TYR A 452 40.76 18.17 -4.07
N TYR A 453 40.30 17.42 -5.06
CA TYR A 453 40.09 15.98 -4.92
C TYR A 453 41.38 15.19 -5.10
N GLU A 454 42.22 15.59 -6.05
CA GLU A 454 43.49 14.94 -6.38
C GLU A 454 44.52 15.06 -5.22
N ASP A 455 44.63 16.22 -4.60
CA ASP A 455 45.55 16.50 -3.50
C ASP A 455 44.98 16.12 -2.12
N GLY A 456 43.74 15.65 -2.06
CA GLY A 456 43.04 15.24 -0.84
C GLY A 456 42.67 16.38 0.10
N THR A 457 42.70 17.63 -0.37
CA THR A 457 42.31 18.83 0.40
C THR A 457 40.79 18.89 0.63
N TRP A 458 39.98 18.42 -0.37
CA TRP A 458 38.56 18.38 -0.23
C TRP A 458 38.11 17.42 0.86
N THR A 459 37.15 17.85 1.68
CA THR A 459 36.54 17.05 2.75
C THR A 459 35.04 17.33 2.85
N LEU A 460 34.30 16.46 3.55
CA LEU A 460 32.86 16.64 3.84
C LEU A 460 32.56 17.89 4.72
N SER A 461 33.59 18.59 5.22
CA SER A 461 33.44 19.86 5.93
C SER A 461 33.40 21.09 5.04
N PHE A 462 33.65 20.95 3.72
CA PHE A 462 33.62 22.08 2.81
C PHE A 462 32.22 22.73 2.76
N GLU A 463 32.18 24.06 2.61
CA GLU A 463 30.91 24.82 2.58
C GLU A 463 30.00 24.39 1.41
N SER A 464 30.59 23.91 0.32
CA SER A 464 29.86 23.41 -0.87
C SER A 464 29.12 22.07 -0.66
N VAL A 465 29.49 21.26 0.32
CA VAL A 465 28.98 19.89 0.47
C VAL A 465 27.47 19.78 0.60
N PRO A 466 26.75 20.61 1.38
CA PRO A 466 25.30 20.57 1.36
C PRO A 466 24.70 20.73 -0.04
N ASN A 467 25.26 21.67 -0.83
CA ASN A 467 24.79 21.91 -2.21
C ASN A 467 25.14 20.76 -3.15
N GLN A 468 26.31 20.15 -2.99
CA GLN A 468 26.73 18.98 -3.75
C GLN A 468 25.78 17.79 -3.52
N VAL A 469 25.42 17.51 -2.27
CA VAL A 469 24.45 16.45 -1.91
C VAL A 469 23.03 16.78 -2.42
N PHE A 470 22.61 18.03 -2.26
CA PHE A 470 21.32 18.50 -2.77
C PHE A 470 21.19 18.31 -4.30
N ASN A 471 22.21 18.72 -5.07
CA ASN A 471 22.21 18.58 -6.53
C ASN A 471 22.24 17.10 -6.95
N LEU A 472 22.99 16.26 -6.24
CA LEU A 472 23.02 14.81 -6.47
C LEU A 472 21.64 14.17 -6.18
N MET A 473 20.96 14.59 -5.11
CA MET A 473 19.58 14.14 -4.86
C MET A 473 18.63 14.52 -5.99
N LEU A 474 18.70 15.76 -6.46
CA LEU A 474 17.89 16.23 -7.60
C LEU A 474 18.18 15.41 -8.87
N PHE A 475 19.45 15.13 -9.15
CA PHE A 475 19.84 14.28 -10.26
C PHE A 475 19.19 12.89 -10.16
N PHE A 476 19.30 12.24 -9.00
CA PHE A 476 18.79 10.88 -8.79
C PHE A 476 17.26 10.77 -8.85
N ILE A 477 16.51 11.72 -8.29
CA ILE A 477 15.04 11.66 -8.35
C ILE A 477 14.50 11.84 -9.77
N ASN A 478 15.28 12.45 -10.67
CA ASN A 478 14.90 12.65 -12.07
C ASN A 478 15.20 11.45 -12.96
N LEU A 479 15.92 10.44 -12.44
CA LEU A 479 16.12 9.18 -13.18
C LEU A 479 14.83 8.37 -13.22
N PRO A 480 14.49 7.74 -14.36
CA PRO A 480 13.31 6.89 -14.48
C PRO A 480 13.29 5.74 -13.44
N GLU A 481 14.45 5.20 -13.13
CA GLU A 481 14.63 4.10 -12.17
C GLU A 481 14.27 4.49 -10.74
N TYR A 482 14.32 5.78 -10.41
CA TYR A 482 13.84 6.25 -9.11
C TYR A 482 12.33 6.03 -8.92
N GLN A 483 11.58 5.86 -10.00
CA GLN A 483 10.15 5.54 -9.95
C GLN A 483 9.86 4.08 -9.58
N LEU A 484 10.88 3.23 -9.47
CA LEU A 484 10.76 1.80 -9.16
C LEU A 484 10.94 1.51 -7.66
N LYS A 485 10.38 0.36 -7.23
CA LYS A 485 10.55 -0.18 -5.87
C LYS A 485 10.73 -1.69 -5.89
#